data_1134c40075c263b3353ea12dd1406eff
#
_entry.id   1134c40075c263b3353ea12dd1406eff
#
_cell.length_a   1.000
_cell.length_b   1.000
_cell.length_c   1.000
_cell.angle_alpha   90.00
_cell.angle_beta   90.00
_cell.angle_gamma   90.00
#
_symmetry.space_group_name_H-M   'P 1'
#
loop_
_entity.id
_entity.type
_entity.pdbx_description
1 polymer ?
#
loop_
_entity_poly.entity_id
_entity_poly.type
_entity_poly.pdbx_seq_one_letter_code
_entity_poly.pdbx_strand_id
1 'polypeptide(L)'
;HEDTKTTNEEYNRNLGLEYNYFSADNLWNGKLMYLKSFSPGSTDDDAIFAGNLTYNDNNFLGRVQTEYVGENYNAEVGYAPRTHYYKFDTSLRYLFFPSQDSKILSHGPLFGSNQYFNFDGVGIDRGTQLGYEVNFKNRSEMVLTFENQFIVLQNPFDPIRTGIQSLGALTEHRWNSINLAYDSKPQSLFTYALESSYGGYFQDGKRWLFFSEMGYRFQPYVELNALVSYSHIELEEPWGTNGFWLLGVKSNFTFTRNIFYSNLYQYNEQQKLWNFNSRFQWRYKPASDIFLVFNSSDTRMLTPNRNWNLTLKINFWINL
;
A
#
# COMPACT_ATOMS: atom_id res chain seq x y z
N HIS A 1 -33.13 11.01 46.13
CA HIS A 1 -32.59 10.18 45.06
C HIS A 1 -32.40 11.07 43.83
N GLU A 2 -31.22 11.66 43.63
CA GLU A 2 -30.85 12.30 42.42
C GLU A 2 -30.33 11.20 41.47
N ASP A 3 -31.13 10.87 40.49
CA ASP A 3 -30.70 10.09 39.33
C ASP A 3 -29.84 10.97 38.45
N THR A 4 -28.52 10.98 38.70
CA THR A 4 -27.54 11.49 37.74
C THR A 4 -27.47 10.53 36.55
N LYS A 5 -28.38 10.70 35.61
CA LYS A 5 -28.19 10.17 34.23
C LYS A 5 -27.04 10.96 33.62
N THR A 6 -25.82 10.46 33.76
CA THR A 6 -24.72 10.81 32.86
C THR A 6 -25.05 10.21 31.51
N THR A 7 -25.73 10.95 30.66
CA THR A 7 -25.79 10.67 29.22
C THR A 7 -24.37 10.97 28.71
N ASN A 8 -23.52 9.96 28.62
CA ASN A 8 -22.35 10.02 27.77
C ASN A 8 -22.88 10.13 26.34
N GLU A 9 -22.97 11.36 25.83
CA GLU A 9 -23.21 11.57 24.41
C GLU A 9 -21.95 11.13 23.66
N GLU A 10 -21.95 9.91 23.18
CA GLU A 10 -20.91 9.42 22.27
C GLU A 10 -21.19 10.03 20.89
N TYR A 11 -20.30 10.88 20.41
CA TYR A 11 -20.33 11.39 19.04
C TYR A 11 -18.89 11.54 18.50
N ASN A 12 -18.75 11.37 17.20
CA ASN A 12 -17.58 11.78 16.44
C ASN A 12 -18.04 12.56 15.22
N ARG A 13 -17.52 13.78 15.06
CA ARG A 13 -17.83 14.65 13.93
C ARG A 13 -16.52 15.12 13.33
N ASN A 14 -16.44 15.13 12.00
CA ASN A 14 -15.28 15.64 11.28
C ASN A 14 -15.72 16.77 10.34
N LEU A 15 -14.97 17.87 10.37
CA LEU A 15 -15.14 18.99 9.47
C LEU A 15 -13.82 19.22 8.73
N GLY A 16 -13.88 19.46 7.42
CA GLY A 16 -12.71 19.70 6.61
C GLY A 16 -12.86 20.86 5.66
N LEU A 17 -11.74 21.51 5.37
CA LEU A 17 -11.58 22.50 4.31
C LEU A 17 -10.45 22.04 3.39
N GLU A 18 -10.67 22.20 2.10
CA GLU A 18 -9.71 21.83 1.07
C GLU A 18 -9.56 22.96 0.07
N TYR A 19 -8.32 23.28 -0.27
CA TYR A 19 -7.99 24.24 -1.34
C TYR A 19 -7.10 23.56 -2.38
N ASN A 20 -7.52 23.58 -3.63
CA ASN A 20 -6.78 23.05 -4.77
C ASN A 20 -6.21 24.19 -5.60
N TYR A 21 -4.93 24.15 -5.89
CA TYR A 21 -4.19 25.11 -6.69
C TYR A 21 -3.75 24.50 -8.01
N PHE A 22 -3.91 25.26 -9.10
CA PHE A 22 -3.38 24.94 -10.42
C PHE A 22 -2.83 26.21 -11.05
N SER A 23 -1.60 26.19 -11.56
CA SER A 23 -1.04 27.31 -12.30
C SER A 23 -1.67 27.40 -13.70
N ALA A 24 -1.61 28.58 -14.30
CA ALA A 24 -2.18 28.83 -15.62
C ALA A 24 -1.52 28.00 -16.74
N ASP A 25 -0.25 27.64 -16.58
CA ASP A 25 0.52 26.80 -17.50
C ASP A 25 0.38 25.29 -17.21
N ASN A 26 -0.38 24.91 -16.17
CA ASN A 26 -0.56 23.55 -15.68
C ASN A 26 0.72 22.83 -15.23
N LEU A 27 1.84 23.54 -15.05
CA LEU A 27 3.10 22.94 -14.58
C LEU A 27 3.06 22.71 -13.06
N TRP A 28 2.39 23.59 -12.32
CA TRP A 28 2.24 23.49 -10.89
C TRP A 28 0.83 23.10 -10.50
N ASN A 29 0.72 22.13 -9.62
CA ASN A 29 -0.52 21.82 -8.92
C ASN A 29 -0.23 21.55 -7.45
N GLY A 30 -1.23 21.81 -6.62
CA GLY A 30 -1.07 21.64 -5.18
C GLY A 30 -2.41 21.56 -4.47
N LYS A 31 -2.35 21.05 -3.24
CA LYS A 31 -3.50 20.94 -2.37
C LYS A 31 -3.09 21.37 -0.97
N LEU A 32 -3.95 22.11 -0.29
CA LEU A 32 -3.91 22.35 1.14
C LEU A 32 -5.19 21.78 1.75
N MET A 33 -5.06 21.12 2.89
CA MET A 33 -6.18 20.49 3.59
C MET A 33 -6.07 20.76 5.09
N TYR A 34 -7.18 21.09 5.68
CA TYR A 34 -7.39 21.16 7.13
C TYR A 34 -8.56 20.29 7.50
N LEU A 35 -8.38 19.38 8.44
CA LEU A 35 -9.43 18.55 9.03
C LEU A 35 -9.42 18.73 10.53
N LYS A 36 -10.60 18.78 11.14
CA LYS A 36 -10.77 18.81 12.59
C LYS A 36 -11.79 17.76 13.00
N SER A 37 -11.42 17.00 14.03
CA SER A 37 -12.34 16.05 14.67
C SER A 37 -12.94 16.66 15.94
N PHE A 38 -14.15 16.27 16.25
CA PHE A 38 -14.86 16.64 17.46
C PHE A 38 -15.37 15.38 18.13
N SER A 39 -14.87 15.08 19.31
CA SER A 39 -15.23 13.94 20.14
C SER A 39 -15.42 14.37 21.58
N PRO A 40 -16.26 13.70 22.38
CA PRO A 40 -16.39 14.00 23.80
C PRO A 40 -15.04 13.91 24.53
N GLY A 41 -14.69 14.95 25.30
CA GLY A 41 -13.46 15.02 26.07
C GLY A 41 -12.19 15.41 25.31
N SER A 42 -12.25 15.55 23.96
CA SER A 42 -11.15 16.11 23.17
C SER A 42 -11.23 17.62 23.17
N THR A 43 -10.19 18.31 23.62
CA THR A 43 -10.15 19.77 23.72
C THR A 43 -9.07 20.40 22.84
N ASP A 44 -7.95 19.71 22.65
CA ASP A 44 -6.77 20.22 21.97
C ASP A 44 -6.16 19.19 21.04
N ASP A 45 -5.41 19.63 20.04
CA ASP A 45 -4.59 18.82 19.15
C ASP A 45 -5.39 17.74 18.40
N ASP A 46 -6.58 18.08 17.95
CA ASP A 46 -7.56 17.24 17.32
C ASP A 46 -7.71 17.52 15.81
N ALA A 47 -6.64 18.03 15.18
CA ALA A 47 -6.64 18.47 13.79
C ALA A 47 -5.56 17.81 12.94
N ILE A 48 -5.80 17.80 11.61
CA ILE A 48 -4.82 17.50 10.57
C ILE A 48 -4.60 18.76 9.74
N PHE A 49 -3.33 19.07 9.45
CA PHE A 49 -2.92 19.97 8.40
C PHE A 49 -2.10 19.18 7.39
N ALA A 50 -2.49 19.20 6.13
CA ALA A 50 -1.74 18.53 5.08
C ALA A 50 -1.63 19.44 3.86
N GLY A 51 -0.50 19.31 3.16
CA GLY A 51 -0.29 20.04 1.93
C GLY A 51 0.65 19.30 0.99
N ASN A 52 0.43 19.49 -0.30
CA ASN A 52 1.37 19.05 -1.32
C ASN A 52 1.50 20.11 -2.41
N LEU A 53 2.68 20.13 -3.03
CA LEU A 53 2.98 20.91 -4.19
C LEU A 53 3.74 20.05 -5.19
N THR A 54 3.28 20.00 -6.42
CA THR A 54 3.89 19.24 -7.50
C THR A 54 4.22 20.17 -8.65
N TYR A 55 5.45 20.10 -9.14
CA TYR A 55 5.88 20.61 -10.42
C TYR A 55 6.04 19.45 -11.38
N ASN A 56 5.48 19.54 -12.58
CA ASN A 56 5.55 18.49 -13.59
C ASN A 56 5.64 19.09 -14.99
N ASP A 57 6.81 18.95 -15.59
CA ASP A 57 7.01 19.25 -17.02
C ASP A 57 7.37 17.97 -17.78
N ASN A 58 7.83 18.10 -19.03
CA ASN A 58 8.15 16.96 -19.87
C ASN A 58 9.32 16.11 -19.34
N ASN A 59 10.28 16.73 -18.66
CA ASN A 59 11.52 16.10 -18.22
C ASN A 59 11.60 15.91 -16.71
N PHE A 60 11.03 16.83 -15.95
CA PHE A 60 11.19 16.88 -14.51
C PHE A 60 9.84 16.78 -13.78
N LEU A 61 9.78 15.91 -12.80
CA LEU A 61 8.71 15.84 -11.81
C LEU A 61 9.31 16.05 -10.44
N GLY A 62 8.83 17.08 -9.74
CA GLY A 62 9.17 17.34 -8.34
C GLY A 62 7.91 17.46 -7.52
N ARG A 63 7.83 16.70 -6.41
CA ARG A 63 6.72 16.74 -5.47
C ARG A 63 7.24 16.85 -4.04
N VAL A 64 6.65 17.75 -3.29
CA VAL A 64 6.83 17.87 -1.85
C VAL A 64 5.46 17.75 -1.19
N GLN A 65 5.40 16.99 -0.12
CA GLN A 65 4.20 16.82 0.70
C GLN A 65 4.57 16.95 2.15
N THR A 66 3.72 17.61 2.93
CA THR A 66 3.85 17.72 4.38
C THR A 66 2.52 17.40 5.04
N GLU A 67 2.60 16.86 6.24
CA GLU A 67 1.43 16.50 7.02
C GLU A 67 1.73 16.68 8.52
N TYR A 68 0.81 17.26 9.22
CA TYR A 68 0.73 17.30 10.68
C TYR A 68 -0.52 16.58 11.11
N VAL A 69 -0.42 15.67 12.06
CA VAL A 69 -1.55 14.96 12.64
C VAL A 69 -1.48 15.09 14.16
N GLY A 70 -2.46 15.76 14.71
CA GLY A 70 -2.58 15.99 16.15
C GLY A 70 -2.74 14.68 16.94
N GLU A 71 -2.36 14.72 18.22
CA GLU A 71 -2.42 13.55 19.10
C GLU A 71 -3.85 13.04 19.30
N ASN A 72 -4.80 13.95 19.44
CA ASN A 72 -6.20 13.65 19.73
C ASN A 72 -7.09 13.61 18.50
N TYR A 73 -6.50 13.68 17.29
CA TYR A 73 -7.29 13.55 16.07
C TYR A 73 -7.92 12.16 15.96
N ASN A 74 -9.24 12.12 15.83
CA ASN A 74 -10.01 10.88 15.72
C ASN A 74 -10.96 10.93 14.52
N ALA A 75 -10.80 10.02 13.56
CA ALA A 75 -11.64 9.90 12.37
C ALA A 75 -12.31 8.52 12.35
N GLU A 76 -13.43 8.35 13.09
CA GLU A 76 -14.14 7.08 13.14
C GLU A 76 -14.74 6.66 11.77
N VAL A 77 -15.05 7.63 10.91
CA VAL A 77 -15.53 7.39 9.54
C VAL A 77 -14.41 7.40 8.49
N GLY A 78 -13.15 7.52 8.93
CA GLY A 78 -11.96 7.55 8.11
C GLY A 78 -10.92 6.55 8.59
N TYR A 79 -9.68 6.72 8.11
CA TYR A 79 -8.54 5.93 8.54
C TYR A 79 -7.34 6.84 8.80
N ALA A 80 -6.94 6.97 10.05
CA ALA A 80 -5.71 7.60 10.47
C ALA A 80 -4.85 6.54 11.18
N PRO A 81 -3.86 5.95 10.49
CA PRO A 81 -3.09 4.83 11.02
C PRO A 81 -2.18 5.22 12.19
N ARG A 82 -1.89 6.50 12.32
CA ARG A 82 -1.01 7.09 13.33
C ARG A 82 -1.45 8.51 13.61
N THR A 83 -1.26 8.97 14.84
CA THR A 83 -1.40 10.36 15.30
C THR A 83 -0.09 10.84 15.91
N HIS A 84 -0.01 12.10 16.31
CA HIS A 84 1.14 12.69 17.02
C HIS A 84 2.42 12.73 16.19
N TYR A 85 2.39 13.28 14.95
CA TYR A 85 3.56 13.38 14.11
C TYR A 85 3.53 14.53 13.09
N TYR A 86 4.74 14.91 12.64
CA TYR A 86 4.98 15.64 11.41
C TYR A 86 5.54 14.69 10.36
N LYS A 87 5.12 14.86 9.11
CA LYS A 87 5.62 14.11 7.97
C LYS A 87 6.12 15.05 6.89
N PHE A 88 7.28 14.73 6.32
CA PHE A 88 7.80 15.32 5.09
C PHE A 88 8.05 14.21 4.07
N ASP A 89 7.54 14.42 2.87
CA ASP A 89 7.65 13.49 1.76
C ASP A 89 8.14 14.26 0.53
N THR A 90 9.20 13.79 -0.10
CA THR A 90 9.79 14.40 -1.29
C THR A 90 9.99 13.35 -2.34
N SER A 91 9.58 13.65 -3.58
CA SER A 91 9.80 12.81 -4.75
C SER A 91 10.30 13.65 -5.90
N LEU A 92 11.44 13.28 -6.47
CA LEU A 92 12.07 13.94 -7.60
C LEU A 92 12.37 12.90 -8.68
N ARG A 93 12.12 13.25 -9.93
CA ARG A 93 12.43 12.42 -11.08
C ARG A 93 12.85 13.31 -12.26
N TYR A 94 13.90 12.91 -12.96
CA TYR A 94 14.32 13.57 -14.19
C TYR A 94 14.41 12.56 -15.32
N LEU A 95 13.81 12.86 -16.48
CA LEU A 95 13.75 11.96 -17.64
C LEU A 95 14.56 12.52 -18.82
N PHE A 96 15.42 11.68 -19.35
CA PHE A 96 16.08 11.86 -20.62
C PHE A 96 15.30 11.10 -21.69
N PHE A 97 15.17 11.69 -22.87
CA PHE A 97 14.51 11.11 -24.04
C PHE A 97 15.57 10.84 -25.13
N PRO A 98 15.97 9.58 -25.34
CA PRO A 98 16.92 9.23 -26.40
C PRO A 98 16.36 9.46 -27.81
N SER A 99 17.23 9.25 -28.83
CA SER A 99 16.84 9.34 -30.23
C SER A 99 15.70 8.40 -30.62
N GLN A 100 15.02 8.68 -31.74
CA GLN A 100 13.88 7.88 -32.21
C GLN A 100 14.24 6.44 -32.53
N ASP A 101 15.48 6.12 -32.86
CA ASP A 101 15.95 4.77 -33.20
C ASP A 101 16.21 3.90 -31.94
N SER A 102 16.28 4.51 -30.76
CA SER A 102 16.44 3.78 -29.50
C SER A 102 15.24 2.92 -29.16
N LYS A 103 15.44 1.78 -28.53
CA LYS A 103 14.38 0.96 -27.92
C LYS A 103 13.87 1.56 -26.60
N ILE A 104 14.65 2.46 -26.00
CA ILE A 104 14.30 3.19 -24.78
C ILE A 104 13.44 4.38 -25.15
N LEU A 105 12.32 4.55 -24.47
CA LEU A 105 11.44 5.71 -24.58
C LEU A 105 11.97 6.87 -23.74
N SER A 106 12.27 6.60 -22.47
CA SER A 106 12.86 7.54 -21.52
C SER A 106 13.62 6.79 -20.44
N HIS A 107 14.55 7.47 -19.81
CA HIS A 107 15.26 6.93 -18.65
C HIS A 107 15.74 8.07 -17.76
N GLY A 108 16.02 7.79 -16.49
CA GLY A 108 16.60 8.82 -15.65
C GLY A 108 16.62 8.50 -14.17
N PRO A 109 17.28 9.38 -13.39
CA PRO A 109 17.38 9.24 -11.96
C PRO A 109 16.05 9.58 -11.27
N LEU A 110 15.84 8.91 -10.14
CA LEU A 110 14.77 9.22 -9.20
C LEU A 110 15.33 9.31 -7.78
N PHE A 111 14.69 10.16 -6.99
CA PHE A 111 14.94 10.33 -5.57
C PHE A 111 13.62 10.35 -4.84
N GLY A 112 13.53 9.66 -3.71
CA GLY A 112 12.41 9.71 -2.79
C GLY A 112 12.89 9.82 -1.35
N SER A 113 12.19 10.58 -0.53
CA SER A 113 12.44 10.64 0.90
C SER A 113 11.13 10.81 1.65
N ASN A 114 10.91 9.98 2.63
CA ASN A 114 9.75 9.97 3.50
C ASN A 114 10.25 10.03 4.95
N GLN A 115 9.88 11.05 5.70
CA GLN A 115 10.40 11.29 7.04
C GLN A 115 9.26 11.61 7.99
N TYR A 116 9.24 10.93 9.14
CA TYR A 116 8.32 11.20 10.24
C TYR A 116 9.09 11.67 11.47
N PHE A 117 8.54 12.65 12.13
CA PHE A 117 9.07 13.24 13.37
C PHE A 117 7.97 13.30 14.43
N ASN A 118 8.32 13.10 15.68
CA ASN A 118 7.42 13.47 16.79
C ASN A 118 7.38 15.00 16.98
N PHE A 119 6.57 15.48 17.90
CA PHE A 119 6.41 16.92 18.14
C PHE A 119 7.64 17.57 18.80
N ASP A 120 8.56 16.79 19.37
CA ASP A 120 9.85 17.26 19.84
C ASP A 120 10.89 17.39 18.72
N GLY A 121 10.52 17.07 17.49
CA GLY A 121 11.42 17.10 16.32
C GLY A 121 12.35 15.89 16.22
N VAL A 122 12.12 14.85 17.03
CA VAL A 122 12.90 13.60 16.96
C VAL A 122 12.37 12.73 15.83
N GLY A 123 13.28 12.25 14.97
CA GLY A 123 12.93 11.34 13.87
C GLY A 123 12.40 10.00 14.38
N ILE A 124 11.22 9.59 13.89
CA ILE A 124 10.58 8.32 14.23
C ILE A 124 10.82 7.29 13.13
N ASP A 125 10.57 7.66 11.88
CA ASP A 125 10.78 6.82 10.72
C ASP A 125 11.39 7.64 9.58
N ARG A 126 12.25 7.02 8.79
CA ARG A 126 12.80 7.60 7.57
C ARG A 126 13.05 6.53 6.53
N GLY A 127 12.46 6.69 5.34
CA GLY A 127 12.83 5.98 4.13
C GLY A 127 13.45 6.96 3.14
N THR A 128 14.62 6.66 2.62
CA THR A 128 15.25 7.44 1.54
C THR A 128 15.66 6.49 0.43
N GLN A 129 15.34 6.84 -0.80
CA GLN A 129 15.67 6.03 -1.97
C GLN A 129 16.34 6.88 -3.05
N LEU A 130 17.36 6.30 -3.66
CA LEU A 130 18.00 6.77 -4.89
C LEU A 130 17.85 5.67 -5.93
N GLY A 131 17.40 6.02 -7.12
CA GLY A 131 17.17 5.02 -8.13
C GLY A 131 17.38 5.53 -9.55
N TYR A 132 17.19 4.61 -10.46
CA TYR A 132 17.24 4.86 -11.88
C TYR A 132 16.16 4.05 -12.59
N GLU A 133 15.32 4.72 -13.37
CA GLU A 133 14.25 4.10 -14.16
C GLU A 133 14.61 4.06 -15.63
N VAL A 134 14.13 3.03 -16.32
CA VAL A 134 14.23 2.87 -17.78
C VAL A 134 12.88 2.45 -18.32
N ASN A 135 12.26 3.32 -19.11
CA ASN A 135 11.00 3.08 -19.79
C ASN A 135 11.27 2.69 -21.25
N PHE A 136 10.79 1.55 -21.68
CA PHE A 136 10.98 1.06 -23.04
C PHE A 136 9.79 1.46 -23.95
N LYS A 137 10.04 1.61 -25.26
CA LYS A 137 9.00 1.93 -26.25
C LYS A 137 7.88 0.89 -26.34
N ASN A 138 8.14 -0.35 -25.94
CA ASN A 138 7.13 -1.41 -25.84
C ASN A 138 6.29 -1.31 -24.55
N ARG A 139 6.52 -0.26 -23.73
CA ARG A 139 5.87 -0.01 -22.42
C ARG A 139 6.26 -1.01 -21.32
N SER A 140 7.36 -1.75 -21.47
CA SER A 140 7.99 -2.39 -20.31
C SER A 140 8.80 -1.36 -19.52
N GLU A 141 9.00 -1.61 -18.25
CA GLU A 141 9.71 -0.71 -17.34
C GLU A 141 10.72 -1.49 -16.50
N MET A 142 11.84 -0.88 -16.18
CA MET A 142 12.82 -1.41 -15.24
C MET A 142 13.23 -0.29 -14.28
N VAL A 143 13.24 -0.59 -12.99
CA VAL A 143 13.65 0.35 -11.94
C VAL A 143 14.64 -0.34 -11.02
N LEU A 144 15.77 0.32 -10.80
CA LEU A 144 16.76 -0.07 -9.80
C LEU A 144 16.78 1.00 -8.72
N THR A 145 16.64 0.62 -7.43
CA THR A 145 16.69 1.54 -6.30
C THR A 145 17.68 1.04 -5.24
N PHE A 146 18.38 1.98 -4.65
CA PHE A 146 19.09 1.84 -3.38
C PHE A 146 18.26 2.54 -2.30
N GLU A 147 18.00 1.85 -1.20
CA GLU A 147 17.17 2.33 -0.11
C GLU A 147 17.95 2.39 1.20
N ASN A 148 17.74 3.46 1.97
CA ASN A 148 18.16 3.59 3.35
C ASN A 148 16.93 3.74 4.22
N GLN A 149 16.77 2.86 5.19
CA GLN A 149 15.65 2.81 6.11
C GLN A 149 16.10 3.07 7.54
N PHE A 150 15.30 3.82 8.28
CA PHE A 150 15.39 4.03 9.71
C PHE A 150 13.99 3.94 10.31
N ILE A 151 13.82 3.20 11.40
CA ILE A 151 12.56 3.05 12.11
C ILE A 151 12.79 2.97 13.61
N VAL A 152 11.91 3.63 14.36
CA VAL A 152 11.74 3.45 15.82
C VAL A 152 10.49 2.63 16.05
N LEU A 153 10.62 1.42 16.57
CA LEU A 153 9.48 0.54 16.82
C LEU A 153 8.55 1.14 17.87
N GLN A 154 7.29 1.36 17.55
CA GLN A 154 6.30 1.86 18.49
C GLN A 154 5.80 0.75 19.44
N ASN A 155 5.77 -0.49 18.97
CA ASN A 155 5.33 -1.66 19.70
C ASN A 155 6.34 -2.80 19.55
N PRO A 156 6.35 -3.77 20.46
CA PRO A 156 7.16 -4.97 20.29
C PRO A 156 6.83 -5.67 18.97
N PHE A 157 7.86 -6.09 18.24
CA PHE A 157 7.73 -6.67 16.91
C PHE A 157 8.63 -7.90 16.75
N ASP A 158 8.08 -9.00 16.29
CA ASP A 158 8.84 -10.19 15.89
C ASP A 158 9.11 -10.15 14.37
N PRO A 159 10.34 -9.86 13.94
CA PRO A 159 10.66 -9.68 12.52
C PRO A 159 10.59 -10.96 11.70
N ILE A 160 10.75 -12.12 12.32
CA ILE A 160 10.69 -13.42 11.65
C ILE A 160 9.39 -14.19 11.95
N ARG A 161 8.56 -13.65 12.86
CA ARG A 161 7.25 -14.21 13.27
C ARG A 161 7.27 -15.69 13.66
N THR A 162 8.30 -16.07 14.40
CA THR A 162 8.41 -17.41 15.00
C THR A 162 7.70 -17.49 16.35
N GLY A 163 7.39 -16.35 16.97
CA GLY A 163 6.85 -16.25 18.32
C GLY A 163 7.87 -16.53 19.42
N ILE A 164 9.15 -16.68 19.08
CA ILE A 164 10.21 -16.99 20.06
C ILE A 164 10.62 -15.72 20.79
N GLN A 165 10.90 -14.65 20.04
CA GLN A 165 11.36 -13.39 20.62
C GLN A 165 10.95 -12.19 19.76
N SER A 166 10.49 -11.12 20.43
CA SER A 166 10.19 -9.84 19.82
C SER A 166 11.31 -8.83 20.08
N LEU A 167 11.52 -7.93 19.15
CA LEU A 167 12.25 -6.68 19.34
C LEU A 167 11.44 -5.79 20.27
N GLY A 168 12.11 -5.05 21.15
CA GLY A 168 11.46 -4.16 22.12
C GLY A 168 10.80 -2.96 21.45
N ALA A 169 9.76 -2.41 22.08
CA ALA A 169 9.28 -1.07 21.73
C ALA A 169 10.38 -0.03 21.97
N LEU A 170 10.33 1.07 21.22
CA LEU A 170 11.26 2.20 21.26
C LEU A 170 12.72 1.85 20.87
N THR A 171 12.95 0.68 20.27
CA THR A 171 14.25 0.33 19.71
C THR A 171 14.41 0.93 18.30
N GLU A 172 15.62 1.41 18.01
CA GLU A 172 15.99 2.00 16.73
C GLU A 172 16.66 0.97 15.82
N HIS A 173 16.26 0.96 14.56
CA HIS A 173 16.82 0.07 13.54
C HIS A 173 17.16 0.83 12.28
N ARG A 174 18.28 0.49 11.63
CA ARG A 174 18.75 1.11 10.39
C ARG A 174 19.30 0.05 9.46
N TRP A 175 18.95 0.16 8.19
CA TRP A 175 19.52 -0.74 7.18
C TRP A 175 19.50 -0.12 5.79
N ASN A 176 20.25 -0.75 4.89
CA ASN A 176 20.25 -0.43 3.47
C ASN A 176 19.84 -1.65 2.68
N SER A 177 19.17 -1.43 1.56
CA SER A 177 18.79 -2.48 0.60
C SER A 177 18.87 -1.99 -0.83
N ILE A 178 18.97 -2.95 -1.75
CA ILE A 178 18.88 -2.72 -3.20
C ILE A 178 17.64 -3.46 -3.68
N ASN A 179 16.84 -2.78 -4.50
CA ASN A 179 15.65 -3.33 -5.11
C ASN A 179 15.74 -3.19 -6.63
N LEU A 180 15.42 -4.27 -7.36
CA LEU A 180 15.28 -4.30 -8.81
C LEU A 180 13.87 -4.75 -9.16
N ALA A 181 13.16 -3.91 -9.89
CA ALA A 181 11.82 -4.18 -10.39
C ALA A 181 11.81 -4.17 -11.93
N TYR A 182 11.03 -5.07 -12.52
CA TYR A 182 10.80 -5.12 -13.96
C TYR A 182 9.35 -5.47 -14.26
N ASP A 183 8.68 -4.62 -15.02
CA ASP A 183 7.34 -4.84 -15.56
C ASP A 183 7.40 -5.11 -17.06
N SER A 184 6.83 -6.23 -17.46
CA SER A 184 6.78 -6.62 -18.88
C SER A 184 5.78 -5.77 -19.65
N LYS A 185 5.85 -5.83 -20.96
CA LYS A 185 4.92 -5.20 -21.90
C LYS A 185 3.45 -5.54 -21.57
N PRO A 186 2.60 -4.56 -21.15
CA PRO A 186 1.25 -4.82 -20.65
C PRO A 186 0.25 -5.27 -21.75
N GLN A 187 0.56 -5.05 -23.04
CA GLN A 187 -0.30 -5.45 -24.15
C GLN A 187 -0.13 -6.93 -24.55
N SER A 188 0.89 -7.62 -24.04
CA SER A 188 1.11 -9.05 -24.34
C SER A 188 0.00 -9.91 -23.77
N LEU A 189 -0.28 -11.04 -24.39
CA LEU A 189 -1.17 -12.06 -23.81
C LEU A 189 -0.58 -12.63 -22.53
N PHE A 190 0.74 -12.84 -22.51
CA PHE A 190 1.50 -13.16 -21.32
C PHE A 190 2.17 -11.90 -20.77
N THR A 191 1.90 -11.57 -19.53
CA THR A 191 2.47 -10.44 -18.77
C THR A 191 3.14 -10.96 -17.52
N TYR A 192 4.21 -10.29 -17.09
CA TYR A 192 4.88 -10.60 -15.84
C TYR A 192 5.48 -9.34 -15.22
N ALA A 193 5.42 -9.28 -13.91
CA ALA A 193 6.14 -8.36 -13.04
C ALA A 193 7.10 -9.16 -12.17
N LEU A 194 8.32 -8.67 -12.02
CA LEU A 194 9.37 -9.27 -11.20
C LEU A 194 9.95 -8.21 -10.30
N GLU A 195 10.11 -8.52 -9.02
CA GLU A 195 10.77 -7.65 -8.07
C GLU A 195 11.69 -8.49 -7.18
N SER A 196 12.90 -8.01 -6.94
CA SER A 196 13.82 -8.63 -6.00
C SER A 196 14.48 -7.55 -5.16
N SER A 197 14.43 -7.71 -3.85
CA SER A 197 15.07 -6.84 -2.87
C SER A 197 16.05 -7.64 -2.03
N TYR A 198 17.27 -7.11 -1.86
CA TYR A 198 18.27 -7.71 -1.00
C TYR A 198 18.97 -6.63 -0.18
N GLY A 199 19.19 -6.89 1.09
CA GLY A 199 19.93 -5.96 1.94
C GLY A 199 19.80 -6.26 3.42
N GLY A 200 20.10 -5.24 4.20
CA GLY A 200 19.96 -5.28 5.64
C GLY A 200 18.50 -5.43 6.09
N TYR A 201 18.33 -5.83 7.32
CA TYR A 201 17.05 -5.93 8.01
C TYR A 201 17.26 -5.63 9.51
N PHE A 202 16.25 -5.79 10.35
CA PHE A 202 16.37 -5.55 11.79
C PHE A 202 17.59 -6.29 12.41
N GLN A 203 18.18 -5.73 13.48
CA GLN A 203 19.28 -6.34 14.24
C GLN A 203 20.48 -6.76 13.36
N ASP A 204 20.91 -5.86 12.48
CA ASP A 204 21.98 -6.11 11.53
C ASP A 204 21.82 -7.37 10.68
N GLY A 205 20.59 -7.89 10.66
CA GLY A 205 20.21 -9.05 9.85
C GLY A 205 20.16 -8.74 8.36
N LYS A 206 19.79 -9.74 7.59
CA LYS A 206 19.63 -9.67 6.15
C LYS A 206 18.26 -10.16 5.73
N ARG A 207 17.73 -9.57 4.67
CA ARG A 207 16.51 -10.06 4.03
C ARG A 207 16.71 -10.12 2.52
N TRP A 208 16.27 -11.23 1.94
CA TRP A 208 16.02 -11.36 0.52
C TRP A 208 14.52 -11.52 0.30
N LEU A 209 13.95 -10.66 -0.52
CA LEU A 209 12.57 -10.72 -0.98
C LEU A 209 12.57 -10.95 -2.48
N PHE A 210 11.81 -11.91 -2.94
CA PHE A 210 11.47 -12.12 -4.33
C PHE A 210 9.96 -12.05 -4.50
N PHE A 211 9.49 -11.30 -5.48
CA PHE A 211 8.09 -11.19 -5.83
C PHE A 211 7.93 -11.35 -7.34
N SER A 212 6.92 -12.10 -7.77
CA SER A 212 6.53 -12.21 -9.17
C SER A 212 5.02 -12.29 -9.30
N GLU A 213 4.49 -11.53 -10.22
CA GLU A 213 3.13 -11.68 -10.71
C GLU A 213 3.18 -12.04 -12.19
N MET A 214 2.53 -13.14 -12.58
CA MET A 214 2.46 -13.63 -13.94
C MET A 214 1.01 -13.75 -14.38
N GLY A 215 0.67 -13.13 -15.51
CA GLY A 215 -0.68 -13.12 -16.05
C GLY A 215 -0.75 -13.72 -17.45
N TYR A 216 -1.82 -14.46 -17.74
CA TYR A 216 -2.12 -14.89 -19.10
C TYR A 216 -3.59 -14.62 -19.45
N ARG A 217 -3.80 -14.00 -20.61
CA ARG A 217 -5.12 -13.62 -21.13
C ARG A 217 -5.53 -14.52 -22.30
N PHE A 218 -6.52 -15.38 -22.06
CA PHE A 218 -7.25 -16.13 -23.08
C PHE A 218 -8.41 -15.28 -23.58
N GLN A 219 -8.07 -14.27 -24.39
CA GLN A 219 -9.02 -13.26 -24.85
C GLN A 219 -10.18 -13.87 -25.63
N PRO A 220 -11.40 -13.33 -25.46
CA PRO A 220 -11.78 -12.26 -24.54
C PRO A 220 -12.32 -12.76 -23.19
N TYR A 221 -12.27 -14.05 -22.92
CA TYR A 221 -13.12 -14.69 -21.91
C TYR A 221 -12.44 -14.96 -20.57
N VAL A 222 -11.14 -15.23 -20.56
CA VAL A 222 -10.45 -15.67 -19.33
C VAL A 222 -9.14 -14.92 -19.16
N GLU A 223 -8.88 -14.49 -17.91
CA GLU A 223 -7.60 -14.01 -17.46
C GLU A 223 -7.19 -14.79 -16.21
N LEU A 224 -5.97 -15.31 -16.22
CA LEU A 224 -5.36 -16.02 -15.11
C LEU A 224 -4.14 -15.24 -14.63
N ASN A 225 -4.03 -14.98 -13.34
CA ASN A 225 -2.85 -14.35 -12.72
C ASN A 225 -2.37 -15.25 -11.59
N ALA A 226 -1.05 -15.48 -11.54
CA ALA A 226 -0.37 -16.16 -10.46
C ALA A 226 0.56 -15.18 -9.76
N LEU A 227 0.49 -15.12 -8.44
CA LEU A 227 1.34 -14.33 -7.57
C LEU A 227 2.21 -15.27 -6.75
N VAL A 228 3.51 -15.01 -6.75
CA VAL A 228 4.49 -15.75 -5.95
C VAL A 228 5.35 -14.72 -5.23
N SER A 229 5.42 -14.80 -3.91
CA SER A 229 6.37 -14.03 -3.12
C SER A 229 7.11 -14.97 -2.18
N TYR A 230 8.42 -14.79 -2.09
CA TYR A 230 9.28 -15.50 -1.15
C TYR A 230 10.09 -14.50 -0.36
N SER A 231 10.07 -14.62 0.94
CA SER A 231 10.88 -13.83 1.86
C SER A 231 11.80 -14.76 2.64
N HIS A 232 13.10 -14.48 2.60
CA HIS A 232 14.11 -15.15 3.40
C HIS A 232 14.76 -14.13 4.32
N ILE A 233 14.76 -14.39 5.62
CA ILE A 233 15.24 -13.48 6.66
C ILE A 233 16.26 -14.22 7.51
N GLU A 234 17.41 -13.60 7.68
CA GLU A 234 18.50 -14.07 8.54
C GLU A 234 18.77 -13.00 9.60
N LEU A 235 18.61 -13.36 10.87
CA LEU A 235 18.93 -12.51 12.01
C LEU A 235 19.92 -13.25 12.90
N GLU A 236 20.67 -12.50 13.71
CA GLU A 236 21.53 -13.09 14.74
C GLU A 236 20.71 -13.79 15.84
N GLU A 237 21.33 -14.69 16.56
CA GLU A 237 20.72 -15.32 17.74
C GLU A 237 20.24 -14.22 18.72
N PRO A 238 19.06 -14.38 19.33
CA PRO A 238 18.25 -15.61 19.42
C PRO A 238 17.16 -15.78 18.34
N TRP A 239 17.06 -14.90 17.34
CA TRP A 239 15.99 -14.96 16.33
C TRP A 239 16.24 -16.04 15.27
N GLY A 240 17.46 -16.14 14.73
CA GLY A 240 17.85 -17.13 13.73
C GLY A 240 17.31 -16.82 12.33
N THR A 241 17.08 -17.86 11.53
CA THR A 241 16.70 -17.77 10.12
C THR A 241 15.30 -18.30 9.86
N ASN A 242 14.52 -17.60 9.04
CA ASN A 242 13.21 -18.07 8.59
C ASN A 242 12.95 -17.68 7.14
N GLY A 243 12.20 -18.54 6.43
CA GLY A 243 11.73 -18.26 5.08
C GLY A 243 10.26 -18.64 4.93
N PHE A 244 9.52 -17.89 4.14
CA PHE A 244 8.09 -18.15 3.94
C PHE A 244 7.61 -17.69 2.57
N TRP A 245 6.62 -18.41 2.07
CA TRP A 245 5.96 -18.16 0.81
C TRP A 245 4.61 -17.46 1.00
N LEU A 246 4.30 -16.57 0.09
CA LEU A 246 2.95 -16.08 -0.16
C LEU A 246 2.60 -16.45 -1.60
N LEU A 247 1.60 -17.29 -1.79
CA LEU A 247 1.17 -17.77 -3.08
C LEU A 247 -0.26 -17.29 -3.36
N GLY A 248 -0.55 -16.90 -4.59
CA GLY A 248 -1.87 -16.47 -4.98
C GLY A 248 -2.20 -16.87 -6.42
N VAL A 249 -3.45 -17.24 -6.66
CA VAL A 249 -3.99 -17.44 -8.01
C VAL A 249 -5.29 -16.69 -8.13
N LYS A 250 -5.38 -15.79 -9.12
CA LYS A 250 -6.58 -15.06 -9.46
C LYS A 250 -7.06 -15.49 -10.83
N SER A 251 -8.35 -15.76 -10.97
CA SER A 251 -8.97 -16.06 -12.24
C SER A 251 -10.18 -15.16 -12.46
N ASN A 252 -10.25 -14.53 -13.64
CA ASN A 252 -11.35 -13.69 -14.05
C ASN A 252 -11.98 -14.32 -15.30
N PHE A 253 -13.30 -14.55 -15.26
CA PHE A 253 -14.09 -15.09 -16.36
C PHE A 253 -15.12 -14.06 -16.81
N THR A 254 -15.15 -13.75 -18.08
CA THR A 254 -16.15 -12.91 -18.73
C THR A 254 -17.02 -13.79 -19.62
N PHE A 255 -18.12 -14.32 -19.10
CA PHE A 255 -19.00 -15.22 -19.87
C PHE A 255 -19.79 -14.47 -20.95
N THR A 256 -20.21 -13.26 -20.60
CA THR A 256 -20.92 -12.36 -21.51
C THR A 256 -20.57 -10.91 -21.17
N ARG A 257 -21.08 -9.93 -21.92
CA ARG A 257 -20.94 -8.49 -21.62
C ARG A 257 -21.52 -8.11 -20.25
N ASN A 258 -22.33 -8.97 -19.65
CA ASN A 258 -23.10 -8.72 -18.45
C ASN A 258 -22.82 -9.69 -17.30
N ILE A 259 -22.11 -10.78 -17.54
CA ILE A 259 -21.87 -11.83 -16.54
C ILE A 259 -20.37 -12.05 -16.37
N PHE A 260 -19.93 -11.82 -15.12
CA PHE A 260 -18.52 -11.91 -14.72
C PHE A 260 -18.41 -12.84 -13.52
N TYR A 261 -17.31 -13.55 -13.44
CA TYR A 261 -16.95 -14.38 -12.31
C TYR A 261 -15.48 -14.27 -12.02
N SER A 262 -15.13 -13.95 -10.79
CA SER A 262 -13.74 -13.82 -10.35
C SER A 262 -13.48 -14.64 -9.10
N ASN A 263 -12.31 -15.26 -9.05
CA ASN A 263 -11.83 -15.98 -7.87
C ASN A 263 -10.44 -15.49 -7.50
N LEU A 264 -10.16 -15.51 -6.22
CA LEU A 264 -8.82 -15.31 -5.65
C LEU A 264 -8.59 -16.40 -4.62
N TYR A 265 -7.54 -17.17 -4.79
CA TYR A 265 -7.08 -18.17 -3.85
C TYR A 265 -5.68 -17.82 -3.39
N GLN A 266 -5.44 -17.71 -2.10
CA GLN A 266 -4.17 -17.30 -1.51
C GLN A 266 -3.76 -18.22 -0.38
N TYR A 267 -2.46 -18.47 -0.29
CA TYR A 267 -1.81 -19.15 0.82
C TYR A 267 -0.71 -18.28 1.41
N ASN A 268 -0.79 -18.03 2.70
CA ASN A 268 0.25 -17.36 3.48
C ASN A 268 0.90 -18.40 4.40
N GLU A 269 2.12 -18.80 4.10
CA GLU A 269 2.84 -19.81 4.87
C GLU A 269 3.19 -19.33 6.27
N GLN A 270 3.53 -18.07 6.46
CA GLN A 270 3.87 -17.47 7.75
C GLN A 270 2.71 -17.54 8.74
N GLN A 271 1.48 -17.35 8.26
CA GLN A 271 0.26 -17.43 9.07
C GLN A 271 -0.41 -18.81 9.00
N LYS A 272 0.12 -19.74 8.18
CA LYS A 272 -0.55 -21.01 7.84
C LYS A 272 -2.02 -20.81 7.42
N LEU A 273 -2.26 -19.73 6.67
CA LEU A 273 -3.58 -19.22 6.35
C LEU A 273 -3.90 -19.38 4.86
N TRP A 274 -5.05 -20.02 4.60
CA TRP A 274 -5.66 -20.10 3.28
C TRP A 274 -6.83 -19.13 3.20
N ASN A 275 -6.85 -18.30 2.17
CA ASN A 275 -7.98 -17.43 1.86
C ASN A 275 -8.54 -17.77 0.48
N PHE A 276 -9.85 -17.83 0.40
CA PHE A 276 -10.56 -17.97 -0.86
C PHE A 276 -11.65 -16.92 -0.95
N ASN A 277 -11.65 -16.15 -2.03
CA ASN A 277 -12.68 -15.19 -2.38
C ASN A 277 -13.24 -15.56 -3.74
N SER A 278 -14.55 -15.63 -3.85
CA SER A 278 -15.25 -15.91 -5.10
C SER A 278 -16.39 -14.91 -5.27
N ARG A 279 -16.44 -14.24 -6.41
CA ARG A 279 -17.42 -13.20 -6.72
C ARG A 279 -18.05 -13.47 -8.07
N PHE A 280 -19.37 -13.68 -8.04
CA PHE A 280 -20.22 -13.65 -9.21
C PHE A 280 -20.89 -12.28 -9.34
N GLN A 281 -20.90 -11.70 -10.55
CA GLN A 281 -21.55 -10.44 -10.87
C GLN A 281 -22.42 -10.59 -12.12
N TRP A 282 -23.66 -10.18 -11.99
CA TRP A 282 -24.58 -10.08 -13.12
C TRP A 282 -25.11 -8.65 -13.25
N ARG A 283 -24.73 -7.98 -14.34
CA ARG A 283 -25.25 -6.68 -14.75
C ARG A 283 -26.55 -6.88 -15.53
N TYR A 284 -27.68 -6.87 -14.84
CA TYR A 284 -28.98 -7.13 -15.47
C TYR A 284 -29.58 -5.91 -16.18
N LYS A 285 -29.10 -4.65 -15.83
CA LYS A 285 -29.38 -3.38 -16.50
C LYS A 285 -28.14 -2.48 -16.43
N PRO A 286 -28.04 -1.42 -17.26
CA PRO A 286 -26.99 -0.42 -17.10
C PRO A 286 -26.94 0.12 -15.66
N ALA A 287 -25.75 0.17 -15.08
CA ALA A 287 -25.48 0.58 -13.69
C ALA A 287 -26.23 -0.20 -12.58
N SER A 288 -26.87 -1.34 -12.92
CA SER A 288 -27.62 -2.19 -11.97
C SER A 288 -27.04 -3.59 -11.96
N ASP A 289 -26.49 -4.00 -10.83
CA ASP A 289 -25.74 -5.26 -10.68
C ASP A 289 -26.27 -6.09 -9.52
N ILE A 290 -26.23 -7.40 -9.68
CA ILE A 290 -26.36 -8.39 -8.61
C ILE A 290 -25.00 -9.00 -8.36
N PHE A 291 -24.56 -9.00 -7.11
CA PHE A 291 -23.31 -9.61 -6.67
C PHE A 291 -23.61 -10.74 -5.70
N LEU A 292 -22.99 -11.89 -5.92
CA LEU A 292 -22.90 -12.97 -4.95
C LEU A 292 -21.44 -13.17 -4.61
N VAL A 293 -21.06 -12.95 -3.35
CA VAL A 293 -19.68 -13.00 -2.90
C VAL A 293 -19.55 -14.07 -1.80
N PHE A 294 -18.68 -15.02 -2.02
CA PHE A 294 -18.30 -16.02 -1.04
C PHE A 294 -16.86 -15.77 -0.60
N ASN A 295 -16.63 -15.70 0.71
CA ASN A 295 -15.31 -15.61 1.32
C ASN A 295 -15.13 -16.79 2.28
N SER A 296 -13.95 -17.38 2.27
CA SER A 296 -13.55 -18.38 3.25
C SER A 296 -12.12 -18.14 3.66
N SER A 297 -11.86 -18.25 4.96
CA SER A 297 -10.54 -18.15 5.58
C SER A 297 -10.35 -19.38 6.48
N ASP A 298 -9.29 -20.13 6.25
CA ASP A 298 -8.95 -21.37 6.98
C ASP A 298 -7.52 -21.25 7.48
N THR A 299 -7.36 -21.18 8.81
CA THR A 299 -6.05 -21.22 9.46
C THR A 299 -5.78 -22.60 10.04
N ARG A 300 -4.56 -23.12 9.75
CA ARG A 300 -4.08 -24.43 10.23
C ARG A 300 -3.02 -24.30 11.34
N MET A 301 -3.08 -23.21 12.11
CA MET A 301 -2.27 -23.04 13.31
C MET A 301 -2.74 -23.98 14.46
N LEU A 302 -2.16 -23.80 15.65
CA LEU A 302 -2.46 -24.60 16.86
C LEU A 302 -3.96 -24.70 17.19
N THR A 303 -4.73 -23.69 16.81
CA THR A 303 -6.20 -23.69 16.90
C THR A 303 -6.77 -23.50 15.50
N PRO A 304 -7.05 -24.61 14.75
CA PRO A 304 -7.65 -24.53 13.44
C PRO A 304 -8.97 -23.78 13.52
N ASN A 305 -9.11 -22.73 12.73
CA ASN A 305 -10.33 -21.96 12.63
C ASN A 305 -10.70 -21.75 11.16
N ARG A 306 -11.94 -22.06 10.83
CA ARG A 306 -12.48 -21.86 9.50
C ARG A 306 -13.68 -20.92 9.57
N ASN A 307 -13.51 -19.77 8.97
CA ASN A 307 -14.57 -18.77 8.84
C ASN A 307 -14.99 -18.68 7.38
N TRP A 308 -16.30 -18.51 7.16
CA TRP A 308 -16.82 -18.23 5.83
C TRP A 308 -18.01 -17.29 5.90
N ASN A 309 -18.23 -16.54 4.86
CA ASN A 309 -19.44 -15.75 4.68
C ASN A 309 -19.91 -15.79 3.23
N LEU A 310 -21.21 -15.64 3.05
CA LEU A 310 -21.87 -15.50 1.76
C LEU A 310 -22.67 -14.21 1.78
N THR A 311 -22.38 -13.29 0.87
CA THR A 311 -23.01 -11.99 0.80
C THR A 311 -23.71 -11.81 -0.54
N LEU A 312 -25.00 -11.48 -0.51
CA LEU A 312 -25.77 -11.05 -1.68
C LEU A 312 -25.92 -9.53 -1.62
N LYS A 313 -25.53 -8.83 -2.69
CA LYS A 313 -25.73 -7.39 -2.86
C LYS A 313 -26.44 -7.12 -4.17
N ILE A 314 -27.50 -6.33 -4.11
CA ILE A 314 -28.28 -5.90 -5.28
C ILE A 314 -28.22 -4.38 -5.35
N ASN A 315 -27.68 -3.86 -6.45
CA ASN A 315 -27.70 -2.44 -6.78
C ASN A 315 -28.74 -2.22 -7.87
N PHE A 316 -29.57 -1.22 -7.69
CA PHE A 316 -30.55 -0.76 -8.69
C PHE A 316 -30.32 0.74 -8.93
N TRP A 317 -30.09 1.11 -10.18
CA TRP A 317 -29.94 2.51 -10.57
C TRP A 317 -31.24 3.03 -11.16
N ILE A 318 -31.73 4.15 -10.63
CA ILE A 318 -32.91 4.87 -11.11
C ILE A 318 -32.41 6.20 -11.70
N ASN A 319 -32.69 6.43 -12.96
CA ASN A 319 -32.52 7.74 -13.57
C ASN A 319 -33.88 8.48 -13.44
N LEU A 320 -33.91 9.54 -12.67
CA LEU A 320 -35.05 10.43 -12.47
C LEU A 320 -35.05 11.53 -13.49
#